data_4135d3a57121f0fa7e63df545af28991
#
_entry.id   4135d3a57121f0fa7e63df545af28991
#
_cell.length_a   1.000
_cell.length_b   1.000
_cell.length_c   1.000
_cell.angle_alpha   90.00
_cell.angle_beta   90.00
_cell.angle_gamma   90.00
#
_symmetry.space_group_name_H-M   'P 1'
#
loop_
_entity.id
_entity.type
_entity.pdbx_description
1 polymer ?
#
loop_
_entity_poly.entity_id
_entity_poly.type
_entity_poly.pdbx_seq_one_letter_code
_entity_poly.pdbx_strand_id
1 'polypeptide(L)'
;MTVQCTVVGAGINGLSTALALEERGHDVRIVAAADGAATTSSVAGAVWFPYKAGPPAKVAAWALHTRRWLEELARTAPEAGIDVLTGYEITRDDSWPWWADGVAELTRAPAPVAGSPIAWRFTAPRAQPSLFLPWLTSRLRAKIERRAVTDLAAEPGDVVINCTGLAARELAHDPAVYPLLGQLVLAHVGGADLSASITDDRDPDSFFYVIPRRNELVLGGCSLPVAPGTKPELDAQIKQRIIAHAARLGIQIGDITGERVGLRPYRLEVRLERDPQDPRVIHNYGHGGAGFTLCRGCAEDVAALVAEPDQPRMPPR
;
A
#
# COMPACT_ATOMS: atom_id res chain seq x y z
N MET A 1 -7.41 21.28 -20.44
CA MET A 1 -6.50 22.37 -19.99
C MET A 1 -5.44 21.78 -19.08
N THR A 2 -4.22 22.30 -19.10
CA THR A 2 -3.18 21.92 -18.14
C THR A 2 -3.49 22.56 -16.78
N VAL A 3 -3.49 21.76 -15.72
CA VAL A 3 -3.72 22.20 -14.33
C VAL A 3 -2.39 22.11 -13.59
N GLN A 4 -2.08 23.09 -12.75
CA GLN A 4 -0.92 23.06 -11.86
C GLN A 4 -1.28 22.29 -10.58
N CYS A 5 -0.67 21.13 -10.38
CA CYS A 5 -0.96 20.22 -9.28
C CYS A 5 0.20 20.14 -8.30
N THR A 6 -0.04 20.36 -7.02
CA THR A 6 0.95 20.07 -5.96
C THR A 6 0.57 18.81 -5.22
N VAL A 7 1.38 17.75 -5.36
CA VAL A 7 1.21 16.50 -4.62
C VAL A 7 2.03 16.57 -3.34
N VAL A 8 1.37 16.44 -2.20
CA VAL A 8 2.00 16.45 -0.88
C VAL A 8 2.14 15.01 -0.37
N GLY A 9 3.39 14.55 -0.34
CA GLY A 9 3.77 13.19 0.05
C GLY A 9 4.40 12.39 -1.10
N ALA A 10 5.53 11.70 -0.81
CA ALA A 10 6.30 10.91 -1.77
C ALA A 10 6.34 9.42 -1.43
N GLY A 11 5.32 8.90 -0.75
CA GLY A 11 5.04 7.48 -0.65
C GLY A 11 4.40 6.92 -1.92
N ILE A 12 4.09 5.62 -1.95
CA ILE A 12 3.53 4.95 -3.13
C ILE A 12 2.30 5.67 -3.70
N ASN A 13 1.38 6.15 -2.86
CA ASN A 13 0.17 6.83 -3.33
C ASN A 13 0.49 8.21 -3.93
N GLY A 14 1.40 8.98 -3.32
CA GLY A 14 1.80 10.28 -3.87
C GLY A 14 2.53 10.15 -5.20
N LEU A 15 3.50 9.23 -5.30
CA LEU A 15 4.24 8.98 -6.54
C LEU A 15 3.33 8.46 -7.66
N SER A 16 2.42 7.53 -7.36
CA SER A 16 1.44 7.02 -8.35
C SER A 16 0.48 8.10 -8.80
N THR A 17 0.06 8.97 -7.89
CA THR A 17 -0.81 10.13 -8.20
C THR A 17 -0.08 11.13 -9.09
N ALA A 18 1.17 11.47 -8.76
CA ALA A 18 1.98 12.36 -9.58
C ALA A 18 2.15 11.82 -11.01
N LEU A 19 2.45 10.53 -11.13
CA LEU A 19 2.59 9.89 -12.45
C LEU A 19 1.27 9.95 -13.25
N ALA A 20 0.14 9.61 -12.64
CA ALA A 20 -1.16 9.63 -13.31
C ALA A 20 -1.56 11.04 -13.79
N LEU A 21 -1.20 12.06 -13.03
CA LEU A 21 -1.43 13.47 -13.40
C LEU A 21 -0.51 13.91 -14.55
N GLU A 22 0.78 13.55 -14.50
CA GLU A 22 1.73 13.84 -15.58
C GLU A 22 1.38 13.14 -16.90
N GLU A 23 0.91 11.90 -16.85
CA GLU A 23 0.44 11.14 -18.02
C GLU A 23 -0.77 11.81 -18.68
N ARG A 24 -1.59 12.56 -17.92
CA ARG A 24 -2.70 13.38 -18.43
C ARG A 24 -2.30 14.79 -18.86
N GLY A 25 -1.01 15.12 -18.83
CA GLY A 25 -0.49 16.40 -19.31
C GLY A 25 -0.63 17.54 -18.31
N HIS A 26 -0.86 17.25 -17.03
CA HIS A 26 -0.83 18.26 -15.97
C HIS A 26 0.61 18.63 -15.59
N ASP A 27 0.79 19.83 -15.04
CA ASP A 27 2.06 20.28 -14.46
C ASP A 27 2.09 19.91 -12.99
N VAL A 28 3.04 19.05 -12.61
CA VAL A 28 3.08 18.44 -11.29
C VAL A 28 4.31 18.88 -10.51
N ARG A 29 4.10 19.27 -9.27
CA ARG A 29 5.11 19.49 -8.23
C ARG A 29 4.91 18.49 -7.10
N ILE A 30 5.99 17.95 -6.54
CA ILE A 30 5.92 17.03 -5.40
C ILE A 30 6.64 17.66 -4.22
N VAL A 31 5.97 17.71 -3.07
CA VAL A 31 6.54 18.19 -1.80
C VAL A 31 6.40 17.10 -0.76
N ALA A 32 7.46 16.76 -0.05
CA ALA A 32 7.42 15.71 0.95
C ALA A 32 8.44 15.90 2.06
N ALA A 33 8.05 15.57 3.31
CA ALA A 33 8.99 15.55 4.43
C ALA A 33 10.00 14.39 4.33
N ALA A 34 9.61 13.31 3.65
CA ALA A 34 10.43 12.12 3.45
C ALA A 34 10.15 11.49 2.08
N ASP A 35 11.17 10.88 1.50
CA ASP A 35 11.12 10.15 0.23
C ASP A 35 11.88 8.82 0.31
N GLY A 36 11.75 7.99 -0.71
CA GLY A 36 12.48 6.73 -0.85
C GLY A 36 12.41 5.85 0.40
N ALA A 37 13.57 5.47 0.93
CA ALA A 37 13.72 4.56 2.07
C ALA A 37 13.14 5.11 3.40
N ALA A 38 12.93 6.42 3.51
CA ALA A 38 12.38 7.05 4.71
C ALA A 38 10.85 7.05 4.76
N THR A 39 10.18 6.51 3.73
CA THR A 39 8.71 6.43 3.69
C THR A 39 8.19 5.10 4.29
N THR A 40 6.96 5.10 4.82
CA THR A 40 6.28 3.86 5.23
C THR A 40 6.17 2.86 4.07
N SER A 41 6.10 3.33 2.83
CA SER A 41 6.00 2.47 1.64
C SER A 41 7.24 1.60 1.45
N SER A 42 8.42 2.03 1.88
CA SER A 42 9.67 1.28 1.72
C SER A 42 9.74 0.01 2.58
N VAL A 43 8.99 -0.02 3.69
CA VAL A 43 8.95 -1.16 4.63
C VAL A 43 7.76 -2.09 4.40
N ALA A 44 6.97 -1.87 3.35
CA ALA A 44 5.81 -2.70 3.05
C ALA A 44 6.20 -4.11 2.56
N GLY A 45 5.37 -5.11 2.82
CA GLY A 45 5.46 -6.43 2.18
C GLY A 45 5.22 -6.34 0.67
N ALA A 46 4.32 -5.44 0.27
CA ALA A 46 4.04 -5.00 -1.09
C ALA A 46 3.57 -6.11 -2.05
N VAL A 47 2.88 -7.11 -1.55
CA VAL A 47 2.05 -8.01 -2.35
C VAL A 47 0.69 -7.34 -2.57
N TRP A 48 0.11 -7.53 -3.74
CA TRP A 48 -1.25 -7.08 -4.00
C TRP A 48 -2.24 -7.92 -3.19
N PHE A 49 -2.81 -7.29 -2.19
CA PHE A 49 -3.86 -7.84 -1.35
C PHE A 49 -4.59 -6.70 -0.63
N PRO A 50 -5.94 -6.58 -0.71
CA PRO A 50 -6.68 -5.45 -0.14
C PRO A 50 -6.87 -5.59 1.38
N TYR A 51 -5.78 -5.49 2.12
CA TYR A 51 -5.74 -5.68 3.57
C TYR A 51 -6.11 -4.41 4.33
N LYS A 52 -7.14 -4.52 5.19
CA LYS A 52 -7.59 -3.44 6.09
C LYS A 52 -7.78 -2.10 5.33
N ALA A 53 -8.64 -2.10 4.34
CA ALA A 53 -9.05 -0.92 3.59
C ALA A 53 -10.55 -0.98 3.28
N GLY A 54 -11.20 0.17 3.24
CA GLY A 54 -12.61 0.33 2.93
C GLY A 54 -12.88 1.60 2.12
N PRO A 55 -14.10 1.79 1.60
CA PRO A 55 -15.21 0.84 1.62
C PRO A 55 -15.02 -0.28 0.56
N PRO A 56 -15.55 -1.50 0.78
CA PRO A 56 -15.26 -2.67 -0.05
C PRO A 56 -15.44 -2.46 -1.54
N ALA A 57 -16.54 -1.87 -1.98
CA ALA A 57 -16.84 -1.68 -3.41
C ALA A 57 -15.80 -0.76 -4.11
N LYS A 58 -15.42 0.36 -3.50
CA LYS A 58 -14.38 1.25 -4.05
C LYS A 58 -13.02 0.58 -4.02
N VAL A 59 -12.69 -0.07 -2.91
CA VAL A 59 -11.41 -0.78 -2.74
C VAL A 59 -11.26 -1.87 -3.80
N ALA A 60 -12.30 -2.66 -4.09
CA ALA A 60 -12.27 -3.67 -5.14
C ALA A 60 -11.98 -3.05 -6.52
N ALA A 61 -12.63 -1.93 -6.87
CA ALA A 61 -12.41 -1.24 -8.12
C ALA A 61 -10.98 -0.69 -8.24
N TRP A 62 -10.48 0.01 -7.21
CA TRP A 62 -9.11 0.53 -7.19
C TRP A 62 -8.06 -0.57 -7.22
N ALA A 63 -8.30 -1.66 -6.48
CA ALA A 63 -7.41 -2.81 -6.43
C ALA A 63 -7.32 -3.50 -7.80
N LEU A 64 -8.44 -3.72 -8.49
CA LEU A 64 -8.46 -4.30 -9.83
C LEU A 64 -7.70 -3.42 -10.85
N HIS A 65 -7.91 -2.10 -10.80
CA HIS A 65 -7.21 -1.16 -11.68
C HIS A 65 -5.69 -1.21 -11.44
N THR A 66 -5.29 -1.15 -10.17
CA THR A 66 -3.87 -1.23 -9.78
C THR A 66 -3.25 -2.57 -10.18
N ARG A 67 -3.99 -3.68 -9.99
CA ARG A 67 -3.53 -5.01 -10.38
C ARG A 67 -3.18 -5.07 -11.87
N ARG A 68 -4.07 -4.63 -12.74
CA ARG A 68 -3.86 -4.62 -14.20
C ARG A 68 -2.62 -3.82 -14.58
N TRP A 69 -2.43 -2.66 -13.94
CA TRP A 69 -1.25 -1.83 -14.16
C TRP A 69 0.04 -2.52 -13.69
N LEU A 70 0.04 -3.15 -12.52
CA LEU A 70 1.22 -3.87 -12.03
C LEU A 70 1.53 -5.11 -12.86
N GLU A 71 0.53 -5.86 -13.33
CA GLU A 71 0.70 -7.00 -14.23
C GLU A 71 1.30 -6.57 -15.58
N GLU A 72 0.86 -5.44 -16.11
CA GLU A 72 1.46 -4.85 -17.30
C GLU A 72 2.91 -4.45 -17.08
N LEU A 73 3.23 -3.81 -15.95
CA LEU A 73 4.61 -3.48 -15.59
C LEU A 73 5.49 -4.71 -15.44
N ALA A 74 4.98 -5.78 -14.81
CA ALA A 74 5.72 -7.04 -14.68
C ALA A 74 6.16 -7.60 -16.05
N ARG A 75 5.34 -7.37 -17.07
CA ARG A 75 5.58 -7.84 -18.45
C ARG A 75 6.47 -6.88 -19.26
N THR A 76 6.34 -5.56 -19.07
CA THR A 76 6.95 -4.53 -19.95
C THR A 76 8.13 -3.81 -19.33
N ALA A 77 8.29 -3.86 -18.01
CA ALA A 77 9.33 -3.13 -17.26
C ALA A 77 9.91 -3.99 -16.13
N PRO A 78 10.65 -5.08 -16.43
CA PRO A 78 11.19 -5.98 -15.41
C PRO A 78 12.13 -5.28 -14.40
N GLU A 79 12.73 -4.14 -14.79
CA GLU A 79 13.53 -3.30 -13.89
C GLU A 79 12.69 -2.60 -12.81
N ALA A 80 11.38 -2.49 -12.98
CA ALA A 80 10.48 -1.96 -11.95
C ALA A 80 10.40 -2.85 -10.70
N GLY A 81 10.87 -4.09 -10.79
CA GLY A 81 10.85 -5.01 -9.66
C GLY A 81 9.46 -5.49 -9.30
N ILE A 82 8.59 -5.64 -10.31
CA ILE A 82 7.27 -6.25 -10.19
C ILE A 82 7.34 -7.68 -10.71
N ASP A 83 6.78 -8.61 -9.96
CA ASP A 83 6.61 -10.01 -10.37
C ASP A 83 5.15 -10.43 -10.09
N VAL A 84 4.65 -11.42 -10.83
CA VAL A 84 3.34 -12.06 -10.56
C VAL A 84 3.60 -13.43 -9.98
N LEU A 85 2.98 -13.73 -8.85
CA LEU A 85 3.14 -14.99 -8.14
C LEU A 85 1.81 -15.57 -7.70
N THR A 86 1.81 -16.87 -7.37
CA THR A 86 0.67 -17.51 -6.72
C THR A 86 0.57 -17.02 -5.27
N GLY A 87 -0.64 -16.70 -4.83
CA GLY A 87 -0.98 -16.41 -3.44
C GLY A 87 -1.88 -17.50 -2.86
N TYR A 88 -1.70 -17.79 -1.59
CA TYR A 88 -2.60 -18.62 -0.80
C TYR A 88 -3.03 -17.85 0.45
N GLU A 89 -4.34 -17.75 0.64
CA GLU A 89 -4.93 -17.19 1.87
C GLU A 89 -5.64 -18.28 2.65
N ILE A 90 -5.10 -18.60 3.81
CA ILE A 90 -5.64 -19.60 4.73
C ILE A 90 -6.58 -18.87 5.69
N THR A 91 -7.88 -19.14 5.58
CA THR A 91 -8.94 -18.49 6.38
C THR A 91 -9.62 -19.48 7.32
N ARG A 92 -10.37 -18.96 8.30
CA ARG A 92 -11.19 -19.79 9.20
C ARG A 92 -12.44 -20.33 8.53
N ASP A 93 -13.05 -19.52 7.69
CA ASP A 93 -14.30 -19.86 7.03
C ASP A 93 -14.13 -20.00 5.52
N ASP A 94 -15.11 -20.59 4.88
CA ASP A 94 -15.15 -20.85 3.46
C ASP A 94 -16.01 -19.82 2.70
N SER A 95 -16.39 -18.71 3.36
CA SER A 95 -17.19 -17.67 2.74
C SER A 95 -16.43 -17.05 1.56
N TRP A 96 -17.20 -16.70 0.51
CA TRP A 96 -16.61 -16.05 -0.66
C TRP A 96 -15.98 -14.71 -0.25
N PRO A 97 -14.69 -14.50 -0.50
CA PRO A 97 -14.01 -13.28 -0.05
C PRO A 97 -14.57 -12.05 -0.73
N TRP A 98 -14.77 -10.97 0.01
CA TRP A 98 -15.25 -9.70 -0.52
C TRP A 98 -14.34 -9.09 -1.59
N TRP A 99 -13.07 -9.47 -1.60
CA TRP A 99 -12.05 -9.03 -2.56
C TRP A 99 -11.96 -9.91 -3.81
N ALA A 100 -12.75 -10.98 -3.89
CA ALA A 100 -12.69 -11.98 -4.95
C ALA A 100 -12.84 -11.40 -6.36
N ASP A 101 -13.67 -10.37 -6.52
CA ASP A 101 -13.88 -9.69 -7.83
C ASP A 101 -12.62 -8.94 -8.31
N GLY A 102 -11.65 -8.71 -7.45
CA GLY A 102 -10.36 -8.12 -7.79
C GLY A 102 -9.35 -9.10 -8.40
N VAL A 103 -9.63 -10.41 -8.42
CA VAL A 103 -8.74 -11.45 -8.95
C VAL A 103 -9.36 -12.17 -10.15
N ALA A 104 -8.52 -12.58 -11.11
CA ALA A 104 -8.99 -13.24 -12.33
C ALA A 104 -9.42 -14.69 -12.08
N GLU A 105 -8.68 -15.39 -11.21
CA GLU A 105 -8.89 -16.79 -10.91
C GLU A 105 -8.75 -17.00 -9.41
N LEU A 106 -9.87 -17.28 -8.75
CA LEU A 106 -9.93 -17.63 -7.35
C LEU A 106 -10.42 -19.06 -7.22
N THR A 107 -9.62 -19.93 -6.62
CA THR A 107 -9.93 -21.34 -6.45
C THR A 107 -9.62 -21.79 -5.04
N ARG A 108 -10.24 -22.91 -4.60
CA ARG A 108 -9.89 -23.58 -3.36
C ARG A 108 -8.83 -24.63 -3.65
N ALA A 109 -7.70 -24.55 -2.93
CA ALA A 109 -6.60 -25.51 -3.10
C ALA A 109 -5.86 -25.73 -1.78
N PRO A 110 -5.21 -26.88 -1.60
CA PRO A 110 -4.29 -27.09 -0.48
C PRO A 110 -3.15 -26.06 -0.52
N ALA A 111 -2.90 -25.35 0.58
CA ALA A 111 -1.73 -24.50 0.69
C ALA A 111 -0.45 -25.34 0.82
N PRO A 112 0.68 -24.91 0.26
CA PRO A 112 1.95 -25.64 0.28
C PRO A 112 2.68 -25.45 1.62
N VAL A 113 2.01 -25.78 2.72
CA VAL A 113 2.51 -25.67 4.10
C VAL A 113 2.15 -26.94 4.90
N ALA A 114 2.71 -27.08 6.08
CA ALA A 114 2.44 -28.23 6.95
C ALA A 114 0.93 -28.41 7.19
N GLY A 115 0.44 -29.63 7.07
CA GLY A 115 -0.97 -29.99 7.19
C GLY A 115 -1.83 -29.63 5.98
N SER A 116 -1.25 -28.99 4.95
CA SER A 116 -1.92 -28.66 3.68
C SER A 116 -3.36 -28.13 3.85
N PRO A 117 -3.58 -27.09 4.68
CA PRO A 117 -4.91 -26.54 4.87
C PRO A 117 -5.47 -26.03 3.55
N ILE A 118 -6.79 -26.18 3.37
CA ILE A 118 -7.45 -25.61 2.19
C ILE A 118 -7.46 -24.08 2.30
N ALA A 119 -7.01 -23.44 1.25
CA ALA A 119 -6.85 -22.00 1.15
C ALA A 119 -7.51 -21.44 -0.10
N TRP A 120 -7.73 -20.15 -0.14
CA TRP A 120 -8.01 -19.41 -1.37
C TRP A 120 -6.72 -19.27 -2.16
N ARG A 121 -6.68 -19.85 -3.35
CA ARG A 121 -5.54 -19.74 -4.28
C ARG A 121 -5.89 -18.77 -5.40
N PHE A 122 -4.97 -17.83 -5.64
CA PHE A 122 -5.09 -16.81 -6.68
C PHE A 122 -3.70 -16.42 -7.20
N THR A 123 -3.65 -15.59 -8.25
CA THR A 123 -2.42 -14.93 -8.69
C THR A 123 -2.46 -13.46 -8.31
N ALA A 124 -1.33 -12.91 -7.89
CA ALA A 124 -1.23 -11.52 -7.50
C ALA A 124 0.13 -10.91 -7.89
N PRO A 125 0.18 -9.66 -8.32
CA PRO A 125 1.44 -8.95 -8.45
C PRO A 125 2.06 -8.66 -7.08
N ARG A 126 3.38 -8.69 -7.05
CA ARG A 126 4.21 -8.33 -5.92
C ARG A 126 5.22 -7.29 -6.37
N ALA A 127 5.30 -6.18 -5.66
CA ALA A 127 6.36 -5.21 -5.85
C ALA A 127 7.53 -5.48 -4.89
N GLN A 128 8.74 -5.16 -5.35
CA GLN A 128 9.89 -5.01 -4.48
C GLN A 128 10.10 -3.51 -4.22
N PRO A 129 9.74 -2.98 -3.04
CA PRO A 129 9.74 -1.53 -2.79
C PRO A 129 11.07 -0.84 -3.06
N SER A 130 12.19 -1.52 -2.77
CA SER A 130 13.55 -1.01 -3.01
C SER A 130 13.89 -0.83 -4.49
N LEU A 131 13.17 -1.46 -5.40
CA LEU A 131 13.27 -1.28 -6.85
C LEU A 131 12.14 -0.41 -7.37
N PHE A 132 10.91 -0.68 -6.94
CA PHE A 132 9.73 -0.06 -7.51
C PHE A 132 9.60 1.44 -7.18
N LEU A 133 9.88 1.86 -5.94
CA LEU A 133 9.79 3.28 -5.59
C LEU A 133 10.84 4.14 -6.33
N PRO A 134 12.12 3.77 -6.43
CA PRO A 134 13.08 4.47 -7.27
C PRO A 134 12.69 4.46 -8.76
N TRP A 135 12.23 3.32 -9.28
CA TRP A 135 11.77 3.23 -10.66
C TRP A 135 10.61 4.20 -10.91
N LEU A 136 9.60 4.20 -10.05
CA LEU A 136 8.45 5.09 -10.15
C LEU A 136 8.87 6.57 -10.11
N THR A 137 9.79 6.90 -9.19
CA THR A 137 10.36 8.26 -9.10
C THR A 137 11.10 8.65 -10.39
N SER A 138 11.82 7.72 -11.02
CA SER A 138 12.56 7.99 -12.26
C SER A 138 11.67 8.23 -13.48
N ARG A 139 10.39 7.83 -13.42
CA ARG A 139 9.40 8.06 -14.49
C ARG A 139 8.76 9.45 -14.42
N LEU A 140 8.93 10.15 -13.30
CA LEU A 140 8.36 11.47 -13.09
C LEU A 140 9.24 12.58 -13.68
N ARG A 141 8.62 13.59 -14.27
CA ARG A 141 9.26 14.86 -14.62
C ARG A 141 9.45 15.74 -13.39
N ALA A 142 8.47 15.71 -12.49
CA ALA A 142 8.49 16.45 -11.24
C ALA A 142 9.64 16.00 -10.34
N LYS A 143 10.36 16.95 -9.75
CA LYS A 143 11.34 16.68 -8.71
C LYS A 143 10.68 16.76 -7.34
N ILE A 144 11.14 15.92 -6.41
CA ILE A 144 10.66 15.94 -5.03
C ILE A 144 11.37 17.07 -4.27
N GLU A 145 10.61 18.07 -3.83
CA GLU A 145 11.07 19.08 -2.90
C GLU A 145 10.96 18.54 -1.46
N ARG A 146 12.11 18.41 -0.79
CA ARG A 146 12.16 17.88 0.58
C ARG A 146 11.92 18.98 1.60
N ARG A 147 10.70 19.07 2.08
CA ARG A 147 10.30 19.88 3.25
C ARG A 147 9.02 19.36 3.88
N ALA A 148 8.82 19.66 5.14
CA ALA A 148 7.54 19.44 5.79
C ALA A 148 6.52 20.49 5.31
N VAL A 149 5.28 20.03 5.08
CA VAL A 149 4.10 20.87 4.86
C VAL A 149 3.37 20.96 6.19
N THR A 150 2.98 22.15 6.57
CA THR A 150 2.22 22.42 7.80
C THR A 150 0.82 22.95 7.53
N ASP A 151 0.56 23.39 6.30
CA ASP A 151 -0.73 23.89 5.85
C ASP A 151 -0.91 23.55 4.36
N LEU A 152 -1.93 22.78 4.04
CA LEU A 152 -2.27 22.40 2.66
C LEU A 152 -2.77 23.59 1.86
N ALA A 153 -3.52 24.51 2.48
CA ALA A 153 -4.07 25.66 1.82
C ALA A 153 -2.99 26.69 1.40
N ALA A 154 -1.82 26.66 2.06
CA ALA A 154 -0.70 27.52 1.72
C ALA A 154 0.16 26.98 0.55
N GLU A 155 -0.06 25.72 0.13
CA GLU A 155 0.69 25.16 -0.99
C GLU A 155 0.25 25.78 -2.33
N PRO A 156 1.22 26.10 -3.21
CA PRO A 156 0.90 26.66 -4.52
C PRO A 156 0.29 25.62 -5.45
N GLY A 157 -0.41 26.11 -6.50
CA GLY A 157 -1.05 25.32 -7.55
C GLY A 157 -2.55 25.53 -7.59
N ASP A 158 -3.15 25.13 -8.71
CA ASP A 158 -4.60 25.16 -8.89
C ASP A 158 -5.28 24.09 -8.01
N VAL A 159 -4.59 22.94 -7.84
CA VAL A 159 -5.05 21.82 -7.03
C VAL A 159 -3.90 21.29 -6.15
N VAL A 160 -4.21 20.97 -4.90
CA VAL A 160 -3.29 20.37 -3.92
C VAL A 160 -3.78 18.98 -3.56
N ILE A 161 -2.97 17.97 -3.75
CA ILE A 161 -3.35 16.58 -3.49
C ILE A 161 -2.67 16.09 -2.20
N ASN A 162 -3.45 15.81 -1.18
CA ASN A 162 -2.98 15.33 0.12
C ASN A 162 -2.75 13.81 0.11
N CYS A 163 -1.51 13.39 -0.08
CA CYS A 163 -1.04 12.01 -0.01
C CYS A 163 -0.13 11.76 1.21
N THR A 164 -0.35 12.47 2.31
CA THR A 164 0.59 12.56 3.45
C THR A 164 0.55 11.38 4.42
N GLY A 165 -0.31 10.38 4.17
CA GLY A 165 -0.41 9.20 5.02
C GLY A 165 -0.81 9.54 6.46
N LEU A 166 0.05 9.26 7.45
CA LEU A 166 -0.24 9.55 8.87
C LEU A 166 -0.33 11.05 9.17
N ALA A 167 0.45 11.88 8.47
CA ALA A 167 0.41 13.31 8.70
C ALA A 167 -0.93 13.95 8.27
N ALA A 168 -1.76 13.25 7.50
CA ALA A 168 -3.11 13.69 7.19
C ALA A 168 -3.99 13.87 8.45
N ARG A 169 -3.68 13.15 9.54
CA ARG A 169 -4.37 13.34 10.82
C ARG A 169 -4.33 14.80 11.26
N GLU A 170 -3.17 15.42 11.17
CA GLU A 170 -2.98 16.82 11.58
C GLU A 170 -3.33 17.78 10.44
N LEU A 171 -2.82 17.52 9.21
CA LEU A 171 -2.98 18.41 8.07
C LEU A 171 -4.41 18.52 7.54
N ALA A 172 -5.21 17.49 7.72
CA ALA A 172 -6.63 17.49 7.32
C ALA A 172 -7.58 17.44 8.52
N HIS A 173 -7.07 17.63 9.73
CA HIS A 173 -7.84 17.56 10.99
C HIS A 173 -8.70 16.29 11.07
N ASP A 174 -8.16 15.14 10.61
CA ASP A 174 -8.89 13.88 10.52
C ASP A 174 -8.47 12.90 11.63
N PRO A 175 -9.17 12.90 12.79
CA PRO A 175 -8.86 12.02 13.90
C PRO A 175 -9.11 10.53 13.60
N ALA A 176 -9.80 10.21 12.50
CA ALA A 176 -10.02 8.84 12.06
C ALA A 176 -8.75 8.18 11.50
N VAL A 177 -7.74 8.97 11.14
CA VAL A 177 -6.42 8.43 10.76
C VAL A 177 -5.64 8.06 12.01
N TYR A 178 -5.23 6.80 12.12
CA TYR A 178 -4.38 6.35 13.22
C TYR A 178 -3.33 5.32 12.78
N PRO A 179 -2.21 5.24 13.51
CA PRO A 179 -1.13 4.34 13.15
C PRO A 179 -1.41 2.90 13.56
N LEU A 180 -1.16 1.96 12.63
CA LEU A 180 -1.06 0.54 12.91
C LEU A 180 0.39 0.09 12.76
N LEU A 181 1.03 -0.31 13.86
CA LEU A 181 2.38 -0.83 13.85
C LEU A 181 2.42 -2.18 13.12
N GLY A 182 3.40 -2.31 12.22
CA GLY A 182 3.73 -3.55 11.54
C GLY A 182 5.22 -3.80 11.60
N GLN A 183 5.61 -5.03 11.91
CA GLN A 183 7.01 -5.47 11.89
C GLN A 183 7.19 -6.62 10.91
N LEU A 184 8.33 -6.64 10.23
CA LEU A 184 8.77 -7.65 9.29
C LEU A 184 10.09 -8.25 9.73
N VAL A 185 10.27 -9.52 9.42
CA VAL A 185 11.55 -10.22 9.44
C VAL A 185 11.95 -10.51 7.99
N LEU A 186 13.19 -10.21 7.65
CA LEU A 186 13.80 -10.54 6.37
C LEU A 186 14.74 -11.72 6.57
N ALA A 187 14.66 -12.72 5.69
CA ALA A 187 15.51 -13.90 5.78
C ALA A 187 15.93 -14.38 4.38
N HIS A 188 17.03 -15.10 4.29
CA HIS A 188 17.34 -15.84 3.09
C HIS A 188 16.30 -16.94 2.85
N VAL A 189 16.11 -17.31 1.60
CA VAL A 189 15.33 -18.49 1.24
C VAL A 189 16.05 -19.70 1.83
N GLY A 190 15.37 -20.45 2.70
CA GLY A 190 15.87 -21.73 3.22
C GLY A 190 15.80 -22.80 2.14
N GLY A 191 15.99 -24.05 2.51
CA GLY A 191 15.98 -25.17 1.56
C GLY A 191 14.62 -25.51 0.92
N ALA A 192 13.57 -24.74 1.20
CA ALA A 192 12.24 -24.91 0.62
C ALA A 192 12.08 -24.03 -0.63
N ASP A 193 11.58 -24.62 -1.72
CA ASP A 193 11.12 -23.87 -2.90
C ASP A 193 9.78 -23.17 -2.55
N LEU A 194 9.87 -21.99 -1.93
CA LEU A 194 8.71 -21.17 -1.66
C LEU A 194 8.49 -20.18 -2.80
N SER A 195 7.78 -20.61 -3.82
CA SER A 195 7.45 -19.79 -5.00
C SER A 195 6.15 -19.00 -4.86
N ALA A 196 5.41 -19.20 -3.76
CA ALA A 196 4.11 -18.59 -3.52
C ALA A 196 4.11 -17.69 -2.27
N SER A 197 3.31 -16.64 -2.27
CA SER A 197 2.97 -15.92 -1.04
C SER A 197 1.92 -16.70 -0.25
N ILE A 198 2.05 -16.70 1.06
CA ILE A 198 1.12 -17.38 1.96
C ILE A 198 0.70 -16.39 3.03
N THR A 199 -0.60 -16.25 3.22
CA THR A 199 -1.20 -15.51 4.32
C THR A 199 -1.98 -16.50 5.20
N ASP A 200 -1.77 -16.47 6.50
CA ASP A 200 -2.55 -17.21 7.48
C ASP A 200 -3.31 -16.22 8.36
N ASP A 201 -4.61 -16.09 8.07
CA ASP A 201 -5.54 -15.20 8.76
C ASP A 201 -6.57 -15.99 9.61
N ARG A 202 -6.24 -17.22 9.96
CA ARG A 202 -7.10 -18.06 10.81
C ARG A 202 -7.18 -17.53 12.24
N ASP A 203 -6.16 -16.84 12.71
CA ASP A 203 -6.13 -16.23 14.02
C ASP A 203 -5.90 -14.71 13.90
N PRO A 204 -6.92 -13.88 14.17
CA PRO A 204 -6.82 -12.43 14.05
C PRO A 204 -5.76 -11.82 14.99
N ASP A 205 -5.44 -12.51 16.11
CA ASP A 205 -4.41 -12.08 17.06
C ASP A 205 -3.01 -12.57 16.66
N SER A 206 -2.94 -13.51 15.71
CA SER A 206 -1.70 -14.13 15.24
C SER A 206 -1.59 -14.12 13.70
N PHE A 207 -2.04 -13.04 13.08
CA PHE A 207 -1.91 -12.85 11.64
C PHE A 207 -0.47 -13.04 11.16
N PHE A 208 -0.30 -13.84 10.11
CA PHE A 208 1.01 -14.14 9.54
C PHE A 208 0.96 -14.10 8.01
N TYR A 209 2.08 -13.72 7.42
CA TYR A 209 2.31 -13.91 6.00
C TYR A 209 3.79 -14.13 5.69
N VAL A 210 4.04 -14.83 4.60
CA VAL A 210 5.36 -14.92 3.98
C VAL A 210 5.23 -14.53 2.51
N ILE A 211 6.14 -13.66 2.06
CA ILE A 211 6.17 -13.17 0.68
C ILE A 211 7.59 -13.42 0.17
N PRO A 212 7.77 -14.38 -0.76
CA PRO A 212 9.06 -14.59 -1.38
C PRO A 212 9.38 -13.41 -2.30
N ARG A 213 10.62 -12.94 -2.27
CA ARG A 213 11.21 -11.98 -3.19
C ARG A 213 12.36 -12.63 -3.94
N ARG A 214 12.95 -11.94 -4.90
CA ARG A 214 14.03 -12.51 -5.75
C ARG A 214 15.16 -13.14 -4.94
N ASN A 215 15.57 -12.51 -3.83
CA ASN A 215 16.73 -12.94 -3.05
C ASN A 215 16.44 -13.10 -1.55
N GLU A 216 15.20 -12.87 -1.12
CA GLU A 216 14.84 -12.88 0.30
C GLU A 216 13.39 -13.33 0.52
N LEU A 217 13.09 -13.79 1.71
CA LEU A 217 11.73 -13.94 2.22
C LEU A 217 11.41 -12.74 3.10
N VAL A 218 10.21 -12.19 2.91
CA VAL A 218 9.60 -11.21 3.82
C VAL A 218 8.58 -11.95 4.66
N LEU A 219 8.82 -12.03 5.95
CA LEU A 219 7.88 -12.60 6.90
C LEU A 219 7.25 -11.49 7.73
N GLY A 220 5.94 -11.52 7.88
CA GLY A 220 5.16 -10.64 8.74
C GLY A 220 4.11 -11.49 9.45
N GLY A 221 3.45 -11.05 10.43
CA GLY A 221 3.00 -9.82 10.73
C GLY A 221 2.47 -9.57 12.12
N CYS A 222 2.23 -8.30 12.20
CA CYS A 222 1.40 -7.74 13.26
C CYS A 222 0.64 -6.54 12.69
N SER A 223 -0.41 -6.16 13.38
CA SER A 223 -1.21 -4.99 13.04
C SER A 223 -1.76 -4.41 14.33
N LEU A 224 -0.88 -3.76 15.08
CA LEU A 224 -1.17 -3.29 16.44
C LEU A 224 -1.52 -1.81 16.40
N PRO A 225 -2.70 -1.40 16.86
CA PRO A 225 -3.01 0.01 17.07
C PRO A 225 -2.02 0.60 18.08
N VAL A 226 -1.45 1.74 17.76
CA VAL A 226 -0.57 2.49 18.68
C VAL A 226 -1.02 3.95 18.75
N ALA A 227 -0.60 4.66 19.80
CA ALA A 227 -0.96 6.06 19.96
C ALA A 227 -0.38 6.92 18.81
N PRO A 228 -1.10 7.96 18.36
CA PRO A 228 -0.53 8.96 17.46
C PRO A 228 0.76 9.55 18.05
N GLY A 229 1.77 9.76 17.19
CA GLY A 229 3.09 10.24 17.62
C GLY A 229 4.04 9.14 18.13
N THR A 230 3.59 7.89 18.24
CA THR A 230 4.47 6.76 18.57
C THR A 230 5.59 6.62 17.52
N LYS A 231 6.82 6.48 17.97
CA LYS A 231 7.93 6.10 17.10
C LYS A 231 7.93 4.58 16.94
N PRO A 232 8.04 4.06 15.70
CA PRO A 232 8.09 2.63 15.50
C PRO A 232 9.43 2.08 15.99
N GLU A 233 9.38 1.07 16.87
CA GLU A 233 10.55 0.37 17.40
C GLU A 233 10.41 -1.13 17.17
N LEU A 234 11.54 -1.81 16.97
CA LEU A 234 11.58 -3.26 16.80
C LEU A 234 11.29 -3.95 18.13
N ASP A 235 10.42 -4.94 18.09
CA ASP A 235 10.03 -5.76 19.23
C ASP A 235 10.50 -7.21 19.03
N ALA A 236 11.35 -7.68 19.94
CA ALA A 236 11.90 -9.03 19.91
C ALA A 236 10.83 -10.11 20.06
N GLN A 237 9.74 -9.84 20.80
CA GLN A 237 8.64 -10.80 20.97
C GLN A 237 7.83 -10.94 19.68
N ILE A 238 7.61 -9.83 18.96
CA ILE A 238 6.95 -9.86 17.64
C ILE A 238 7.80 -10.69 16.67
N LYS A 239 9.12 -10.45 16.63
CA LYS A 239 10.05 -11.25 15.83
C LYS A 239 9.95 -12.76 16.14
N GLN A 240 10.01 -13.12 17.41
CA GLN A 240 9.92 -14.51 17.83
C GLN A 240 8.58 -15.15 17.42
N ARG A 241 7.46 -14.43 17.55
CA ARG A 241 6.15 -14.90 17.09
C ARG A 241 6.10 -15.15 15.59
N ILE A 242 6.67 -14.24 14.79
CA ILE A 242 6.75 -14.40 13.33
C ILE A 242 7.54 -15.66 12.96
N ILE A 243 8.72 -15.86 13.56
CA ILE A 243 9.58 -17.03 13.30
C ILE A 243 8.88 -18.33 13.75
N ALA A 244 8.27 -18.33 14.93
CA ALA A 244 7.55 -19.48 15.44
C ALA A 244 6.34 -19.83 14.56
N HIS A 245 5.66 -18.83 13.98
CA HIS A 245 4.56 -19.08 13.05
C HIS A 245 5.05 -19.70 11.74
N ALA A 246 6.13 -19.20 11.17
CA ALA A 246 6.75 -19.80 9.99
C ALA A 246 7.09 -21.29 10.26
N ALA A 247 7.70 -21.59 11.41
CA ALA A 247 8.04 -22.95 11.81
C ALA A 247 6.80 -23.85 11.95
N ARG A 248 5.70 -23.35 12.54
CA ARG A 248 4.44 -24.11 12.63
C ARG A 248 3.85 -24.47 11.26
N LEU A 249 4.03 -23.61 10.28
CA LEU A 249 3.61 -23.85 8.89
C LEU A 249 4.62 -24.71 8.11
N GLY A 250 5.71 -25.15 8.74
CA GLY A 250 6.77 -25.92 8.07
C GLY A 250 7.60 -25.11 7.07
N ILE A 251 7.51 -23.77 7.13
CA ILE A 251 8.27 -22.89 6.25
C ILE A 251 9.71 -22.81 6.76
N GLN A 252 10.64 -23.34 5.97
CA GLN A 252 12.07 -23.28 6.28
C GLN A 252 12.63 -21.94 5.84
N ILE A 253 13.12 -21.16 6.79
CA ILE A 253 13.83 -19.93 6.55
C ILE A 253 15.33 -20.13 6.72
N GLY A 254 16.13 -19.44 5.91
CA GLY A 254 17.57 -19.35 6.10
C GLY A 254 17.94 -18.31 7.15
N ASP A 255 19.17 -17.79 7.07
CA ASP A 255 19.65 -16.76 7.98
C ASP A 255 18.79 -15.50 7.92
N ILE A 256 18.52 -14.92 9.08
CA ILE A 256 17.83 -13.64 9.17
C ILE A 256 18.77 -12.53 8.70
N THR A 257 18.36 -11.79 7.68
CA THR A 257 19.14 -10.71 7.06
C THR A 257 18.78 -9.33 7.58
N GLY A 258 17.64 -9.22 8.27
CA GLY A 258 17.23 -7.93 8.82
C GLY A 258 15.80 -7.92 9.37
N GLU A 259 15.44 -6.78 9.87
CA GLU A 259 14.09 -6.47 10.38
C GLU A 259 13.66 -5.10 9.90
N ARG A 260 12.37 -4.91 9.76
CA ARG A 260 11.77 -3.60 9.44
C ARG A 260 10.55 -3.39 10.31
N VAL A 261 10.34 -2.13 10.71
CA VAL A 261 9.15 -1.73 11.45
C VAL A 261 8.62 -0.43 10.86
N GLY A 262 7.30 -0.29 10.83
CA GLY A 262 6.67 0.90 10.29
C GLY A 262 5.24 1.06 10.79
N LEU A 263 4.70 2.25 10.55
CA LEU A 263 3.35 2.62 10.96
C LEU A 263 2.47 2.77 9.71
N ARG A 264 1.49 1.89 9.56
CA ARG A 264 0.51 1.97 8.47
C ARG A 264 -0.47 3.10 8.76
N PRO A 265 -0.74 3.99 7.79
CA PRO A 265 -1.73 5.06 7.93
C PRO A 265 -3.14 4.49 7.77
N TYR A 266 -3.71 3.97 8.85
CA TYR A 266 -5.02 3.34 8.80
C TYR A 266 -6.14 4.36 9.00
N ARG A 267 -7.17 4.20 8.22
CA ARG A 267 -8.50 4.77 8.35
C ARG A 267 -9.50 3.69 7.95
N LEU A 268 -10.69 3.66 8.55
CA LEU A 268 -11.70 2.64 8.25
C LEU A 268 -12.03 2.62 6.75
N GLU A 269 -12.14 3.80 6.16
CA GLU A 269 -12.33 4.00 4.73
C GLU A 269 -11.25 4.94 4.19
N VAL A 270 -10.73 4.65 3.01
CA VAL A 270 -9.82 5.56 2.30
C VAL A 270 -10.55 6.87 2.07
N ARG A 271 -9.93 7.98 2.41
CA ARG A 271 -10.45 9.31 2.08
C ARG A 271 -9.90 9.73 0.72
N LEU A 272 -10.76 9.62 -0.29
CA LEU A 272 -10.49 10.07 -1.66
C LEU A 272 -11.66 10.92 -2.11
N GLU A 273 -11.50 12.24 -1.97
CA GLU A 273 -12.52 13.24 -2.25
C GLU A 273 -11.92 14.65 -2.28
N ARG A 274 -12.64 15.61 -2.84
CA ARG A 274 -12.35 17.03 -2.62
C ARG A 274 -12.70 17.41 -1.19
N ASP A 275 -11.86 18.26 -0.58
CA ASP A 275 -12.14 18.80 0.74
C ASP A 275 -13.38 19.73 0.65
N PRO A 276 -14.37 19.54 1.53
CA PRO A 276 -15.59 20.36 1.48
C PRO A 276 -15.37 21.83 1.88
N GLN A 277 -14.27 22.14 2.57
CA GLN A 277 -13.95 23.49 3.03
C GLN A 277 -13.01 24.21 2.06
N ASP A 278 -12.05 23.50 1.45
CA ASP A 278 -11.17 24.02 0.40
C ASP A 278 -11.21 23.09 -0.84
N PRO A 279 -12.06 23.37 -1.84
CA PRO A 279 -12.19 22.54 -3.05
C PRO A 279 -10.91 22.40 -3.87
N ARG A 280 -9.89 23.23 -3.63
CA ARG A 280 -8.57 23.04 -4.24
C ARG A 280 -7.84 21.82 -3.68
N VAL A 281 -8.19 21.39 -2.48
CA VAL A 281 -7.57 20.23 -1.84
C VAL A 281 -8.30 18.95 -2.22
N ILE A 282 -7.58 17.97 -2.73
CA ILE A 282 -8.07 16.60 -2.94
C ILE A 282 -7.33 15.70 -1.97
N HIS A 283 -8.07 14.95 -1.16
CA HIS A 283 -7.51 13.97 -0.26
C HIS A 283 -7.31 12.62 -0.95
N ASN A 284 -6.19 11.95 -0.65
CA ASN A 284 -5.90 10.59 -1.09
C ASN A 284 -5.01 9.90 -0.04
N TYR A 285 -5.62 9.53 1.09
CA TYR A 285 -4.92 8.93 2.22
C TYR A 285 -5.78 7.93 3.00
N GLY A 286 -5.17 7.28 4.00
CA GLY A 286 -5.87 6.33 4.87
C GLY A 286 -5.91 4.90 4.32
N HIS A 287 -4.96 4.52 3.46
CA HIS A 287 -4.93 3.24 2.77
C HIS A 287 -4.55 2.04 3.66
N GLY A 288 -4.22 2.26 4.93
CA GLY A 288 -3.86 1.18 5.86
C GLY A 288 -2.73 0.29 5.35
N GLY A 289 -3.00 -1.00 5.26
CA GLY A 289 -2.06 -1.98 4.71
C GLY A 289 -2.11 -2.16 3.19
N ALA A 290 -3.06 -1.50 2.51
CA ALA A 290 -3.35 -1.72 1.09
C ALA A 290 -2.75 -0.66 0.14
N GLY A 291 -1.81 0.17 0.59
CA GLY A 291 -1.26 1.26 -0.24
C GLY A 291 -0.77 0.81 -1.61
N PHE A 292 0.04 -0.25 -1.70
CA PHE A 292 0.49 -0.81 -2.98
C PHE A 292 -0.63 -1.44 -3.81
N THR A 293 -1.66 -1.94 -3.16
CA THR A 293 -2.82 -2.57 -3.79
C THR A 293 -3.72 -1.56 -4.47
N LEU A 294 -3.79 -0.33 -3.95
CA LEU A 294 -4.78 0.67 -4.36
C LEU A 294 -4.17 1.85 -5.13
N CYS A 295 -2.84 1.99 -5.12
CA CYS A 295 -2.15 3.22 -5.49
C CYS A 295 -2.51 3.75 -6.89
N ARG A 296 -2.56 2.90 -7.91
CA ARG A 296 -2.89 3.33 -9.27
C ARG A 296 -4.37 3.63 -9.42
N GLY A 297 -5.25 2.77 -8.89
CA GLY A 297 -6.69 3.00 -8.95
C GLY A 297 -7.10 4.29 -8.25
N CYS A 298 -6.56 4.56 -7.06
CA CYS A 298 -6.78 5.83 -6.37
C CYS A 298 -6.21 7.03 -7.15
N ALA A 299 -5.03 6.87 -7.78
CA ALA A 299 -4.44 7.92 -8.60
C ALA A 299 -5.30 8.30 -9.81
N GLU A 300 -5.97 7.33 -10.43
CA GLU A 300 -6.89 7.54 -11.54
C GLU A 300 -8.13 8.34 -11.11
N ASP A 301 -8.70 8.00 -9.95
CA ASP A 301 -9.84 8.76 -9.39
C ASP A 301 -9.43 10.18 -9.00
N VAL A 302 -8.24 10.39 -8.42
CA VAL A 302 -7.70 11.73 -8.17
C VAL A 302 -7.60 12.52 -9.48
N ALA A 303 -7.06 11.91 -10.52
CA ALA A 303 -6.89 12.57 -11.80
C ALA A 303 -8.24 12.85 -12.50
N ALA A 304 -9.26 12.03 -12.27
CA ALA A 304 -10.63 12.31 -12.69
C ALA A 304 -11.20 13.53 -11.95
N LEU A 305 -11.02 13.60 -10.62
CA LEU A 305 -11.42 14.76 -9.83
C LEU A 305 -10.73 16.07 -10.28
N VAL A 306 -9.44 16.01 -10.66
CA VAL A 306 -8.72 17.19 -11.20
C VAL A 306 -9.31 17.65 -12.53
N ALA A 307 -9.80 16.73 -13.36
CA ALA A 307 -10.40 17.04 -14.65
C ALA A 307 -11.84 17.59 -14.55
N GLU A 308 -12.52 17.36 -13.44
CA GLU A 308 -13.86 17.89 -13.20
C GLU A 308 -13.80 19.42 -12.99
N PRO A 309 -14.61 20.22 -13.73
CA PRO A 309 -14.67 21.64 -13.48
C PRO A 309 -15.21 21.91 -12.05
N ASP A 310 -14.68 22.96 -11.41
CA ASP A 310 -15.18 23.42 -10.11
C ASP A 310 -16.70 23.51 -10.14
N GLN A 311 -17.38 22.73 -9.30
CA GLN A 311 -18.80 22.91 -9.12
C GLN A 311 -19.01 24.26 -8.46
N PRO A 312 -19.87 25.14 -9.04
CA PRO A 312 -20.15 26.45 -8.45
C PRO A 312 -20.67 26.25 -7.02
N ARG A 313 -20.07 26.97 -6.06
CA ARG A 313 -20.52 26.98 -4.67
C ARG A 313 -22.01 27.26 -4.63
N MET A 314 -22.81 26.33 -4.12
CA MET A 314 -24.17 26.65 -3.75
C MET A 314 -24.09 27.69 -2.62
N PRO A 315 -24.80 28.84 -2.72
CA PRO A 315 -24.85 29.81 -1.63
C PRO A 315 -25.41 29.14 -0.38
N PRO A 316 -24.93 29.50 0.82
CA PRO A 316 -25.46 28.97 2.07
C PRO A 316 -26.97 29.29 2.16
N ARG A 317 -27.76 28.27 2.52
CA ARG A 317 -29.21 28.43 2.80
C ARG A 317 -29.42 29.15 4.10
#